data_e4210114e823f16279304ab38d513a1c
#
_entry.id   e4210114e823f16279304ab38d513a1c
#
_cell.length_a   1.000
_cell.length_b   1.000
_cell.length_c   1.000
_cell.angle_alpha   90.00
_cell.angle_beta   90.00
_cell.angle_gamma   90.00
#
_symmetry.space_group_name_H-M   'P 1'
#
loop_
_entity.id
_entity.type
_entity.pdbx_description
1 polymer ?
#
loop_
_entity_poly.entity_id
_entity_poly.type
_entity_poly.pdbx_seq_one_letter_code
_entity_poly.pdbx_strand_id
1 'polypeptide(L)'
;ERFDYSSGTSSKSTKLLHGGVRYLEQAVKKVDRGQYKLVKDALHERSTLLKLAPHLTRSLALVTPLYRRLEAPYYLAGLKLYDWLAGRKGLTHSYYVSARQALELFPMLKSEGLKGGVVYHDGQFDDSRMNVCLALTASEQGAVLANYTEVVKLIKEKGKLIGVEVKDKETSQSFTVRAKVVINACGPYCDTLRKLDDPKAEAMLTASSGAHIVLDKKFSP
;
A
#
# COMPACT_ATOMS: atom_id res chain seq x y z
N GLU A 1 -2.78 -15.55 -11.84
CA GLU A 1 -2.84 -15.57 -10.37
C GLU A 1 -2.99 -17.01 -9.88
N ARG A 2 -2.18 -17.43 -8.90
CA ARG A 2 -2.17 -18.80 -8.40
C ARG A 2 -3.44 -19.17 -7.60
N PHE A 3 -4.04 -18.22 -6.95
CA PHE A 3 -5.28 -18.35 -6.20
C PHE A 3 -6.34 -17.43 -6.79
N ASP A 4 -7.37 -17.11 -6.04
CA ASP A 4 -8.32 -16.12 -6.48
C ASP A 4 -7.75 -14.69 -6.39
N TYR A 5 -8.32 -13.78 -7.18
CA TYR A 5 -7.93 -12.37 -7.12
C TYR A 5 -8.13 -11.83 -5.71
N SER A 6 -7.19 -11.03 -5.28
CA SER A 6 -7.22 -10.39 -3.96
C SER A 6 -7.17 -11.34 -2.75
N SER A 7 -6.84 -12.61 -2.93
CA SER A 7 -6.75 -13.58 -1.82
C SER A 7 -5.52 -13.40 -0.92
N GLY A 8 -4.47 -12.78 -1.46
CA GLY A 8 -3.20 -12.56 -0.77
C GLY A 8 -3.10 -11.20 -0.07
N THR A 9 -1.92 -10.59 -0.11
CA THR A 9 -1.60 -9.30 0.51
C THR A 9 -2.47 -8.16 0.00
N SER A 10 -2.95 -8.22 -1.26
CA SER A 10 -3.80 -7.19 -1.86
C SER A 10 -5.14 -6.97 -1.18
N SER A 11 -5.61 -7.87 -0.31
CA SER A 11 -6.81 -7.70 0.53
C SER A 11 -6.51 -7.54 2.01
N LYS A 12 -5.23 -7.58 2.38
CA LYS A 12 -4.76 -7.61 3.77
C LYS A 12 -3.87 -6.42 4.10
N SER A 13 -4.11 -5.28 3.43
CA SER A 13 -3.43 -4.02 3.73
C SER A 13 -4.09 -3.32 4.91
N THR A 14 -3.47 -2.24 5.40
CA THR A 14 -4.09 -1.33 6.38
C THR A 14 -5.23 -0.49 5.79
N LYS A 15 -5.52 -0.68 4.49
CA LYS A 15 -6.52 0.08 3.72
C LYS A 15 -6.27 1.60 3.68
N LEU A 16 -5.01 1.99 3.86
CA LEU A 16 -4.58 3.38 3.80
C LEU A 16 -3.80 3.64 2.51
N LEU A 17 -4.19 4.68 1.80
CA LEU A 17 -3.44 5.30 0.70
C LEU A 17 -2.64 6.47 1.28
N HIS A 18 -1.48 6.17 1.84
CA HIS A 18 -0.66 7.16 2.54
C HIS A 18 0.54 7.60 1.71
N GLY A 19 0.90 8.89 1.84
CA GLY A 19 2.12 9.42 1.23
C GLY A 19 3.40 9.15 2.04
N GLY A 20 3.30 8.40 3.14
CA GLY A 20 4.47 7.98 3.91
C GLY A 20 5.05 9.07 4.82
N VAL A 21 4.25 9.69 5.67
CA VAL A 21 4.70 10.70 6.66
C VAL A 21 5.95 10.27 7.44
N ARG A 22 6.04 8.99 7.84
CA ARG A 22 7.21 8.44 8.53
C ARG A 22 8.48 8.43 7.67
N TYR A 23 8.34 8.20 6.37
CA TYR A 23 9.46 8.27 5.43
C TYR A 23 9.91 9.70 5.19
N LEU A 24 8.99 10.67 5.25
CA LEU A 24 9.36 12.08 5.19
C LEU A 24 10.22 12.47 6.40
N GLU A 25 9.84 12.04 7.60
CA GLU A 25 10.63 12.27 8.81
C GLU A 25 12.05 11.70 8.66
N GLN A 26 12.17 10.47 8.13
CA GLN A 26 13.47 9.85 7.88
C GLN A 26 14.25 10.57 6.79
N ALA A 27 13.58 10.98 5.70
CA ALA A 27 14.21 11.74 4.62
C ALA A 27 14.82 13.05 5.11
N VAL A 28 14.11 13.77 5.99
CA VAL A 28 14.58 15.02 6.58
C VAL A 28 15.74 14.77 7.55
N LYS A 29 15.60 13.80 8.47
CA LYS A 29 16.61 13.49 9.49
C LYS A 29 17.92 12.95 8.91
N LYS A 30 17.84 12.15 7.84
CA LYS A 30 19.00 11.50 7.20
C LYS A 30 19.46 12.18 5.92
N VAL A 31 18.79 13.26 5.50
CA VAL A 31 19.02 13.94 4.21
C VAL A 31 18.97 12.95 3.03
N ASP A 32 18.00 12.01 3.08
CA ASP A 32 17.87 10.93 2.11
C ASP A 32 16.97 11.37 0.95
N ARG A 33 17.59 11.63 -0.21
CA ARG A 33 16.90 12.04 -1.44
C ARG A 33 15.97 10.93 -2.00
N GLY A 34 16.32 9.67 -1.80
CA GLY A 34 15.51 8.52 -2.25
C GLY A 34 14.18 8.47 -1.49
N GLN A 35 14.23 8.60 -0.18
CA GLN A 35 13.06 8.67 0.69
C GLN A 35 12.18 9.89 0.37
N TYR A 36 12.82 11.06 0.12
CA TYR A 36 12.09 12.26 -0.29
C TYR A 36 11.32 12.05 -1.60
N LYS A 37 11.98 11.47 -2.62
CA LYS A 37 11.35 11.16 -3.90
C LYS A 37 10.19 10.18 -3.72
N LEU A 38 10.39 9.12 -2.92
CA LEU A 38 9.37 8.13 -2.61
C LEU A 38 8.09 8.80 -2.04
N VAL A 39 8.25 9.70 -1.07
CA VAL A 39 7.11 10.43 -0.48
C VAL A 39 6.40 11.28 -1.52
N LYS A 40 7.13 12.02 -2.36
CA LYS A 40 6.56 12.85 -3.41
C LYS A 40 5.76 12.03 -4.43
N ASP A 41 6.32 10.91 -4.86
CA ASP A 41 5.67 9.99 -5.81
C ASP A 41 4.43 9.36 -5.17
N ALA A 42 4.51 8.91 -3.92
CA ALA A 42 3.37 8.34 -3.19
C ALA A 42 2.23 9.34 -2.99
N LEU A 43 2.52 10.61 -2.70
CA LEU A 43 1.52 11.68 -2.60
C LEU A 43 0.84 11.94 -3.96
N HIS A 44 1.59 11.84 -5.04
CA HIS A 44 1.06 11.97 -6.39
C HIS A 44 0.10 10.82 -6.71
N GLU A 45 0.55 9.59 -6.50
CA GLU A 45 -0.25 8.38 -6.75
C GLU A 45 -1.51 8.33 -5.89
N ARG A 46 -1.42 8.73 -4.60
CA ARG A 46 -2.59 8.88 -3.74
C ARG A 46 -3.65 9.78 -4.36
N SER A 47 -3.24 10.96 -4.82
CA SER A 47 -4.15 11.91 -5.47
C SER A 47 -4.76 11.36 -6.76
N THR A 48 -3.97 10.62 -7.53
CA THR A 48 -4.42 9.96 -8.76
C THR A 48 -5.49 8.93 -8.46
N LEU A 49 -5.25 8.03 -7.50
CA LEU A 49 -6.21 6.99 -7.12
C LEU A 49 -7.52 7.56 -6.56
N LEU A 50 -7.46 8.62 -5.74
CA LEU A 50 -8.65 9.29 -5.22
C LEU A 50 -9.52 9.90 -6.32
N LYS A 51 -8.91 10.32 -7.44
CA LYS A 51 -9.63 10.85 -8.61
C LYS A 51 -10.15 9.76 -9.54
N LEU A 52 -9.36 8.72 -9.76
CA LEU A 52 -9.71 7.63 -10.67
C LEU A 52 -10.80 6.72 -10.10
N ALA A 53 -10.79 6.48 -8.80
CA ALA A 53 -11.72 5.57 -8.15
C ALA A 53 -12.44 6.22 -6.95
N PRO A 54 -13.18 7.32 -7.13
CA PRO A 54 -13.85 8.02 -6.03
C PRO A 54 -14.93 7.17 -5.33
N HIS A 55 -15.42 6.14 -5.99
CA HIS A 55 -16.39 5.17 -5.45
C HIS A 55 -15.75 4.13 -4.51
N LEU A 56 -14.41 3.99 -4.55
CA LEU A 56 -13.65 3.04 -3.70
C LEU A 56 -12.75 3.73 -2.68
N THR A 57 -12.51 5.03 -2.88
CA THR A 57 -11.53 5.78 -2.10
C THR A 57 -12.19 6.97 -1.41
N ARG A 58 -11.65 7.35 -0.26
CA ARG A 58 -12.09 8.53 0.48
C ARG A 58 -10.95 9.16 1.25
N SER A 59 -11.10 10.43 1.61
CA SER A 59 -10.21 11.08 2.58
C SER A 59 -10.54 10.63 3.99
N LEU A 60 -9.51 10.28 4.76
CA LEU A 60 -9.61 9.88 6.16
C LEU A 60 -8.82 10.85 7.04
N ALA A 61 -9.46 11.41 8.06
CA ALA A 61 -8.80 12.20 9.08
C ALA A 61 -8.08 11.27 10.07
N LEU A 62 -6.82 11.56 10.34
CA LEU A 62 -5.96 10.85 11.26
C LEU A 62 -5.50 11.80 12.37
N VAL A 63 -5.56 11.36 13.61
CA VAL A 63 -5.15 12.16 14.77
C VAL A 63 -3.85 11.60 15.33
N THR A 64 -2.81 12.44 15.42
CA THR A 64 -1.60 12.13 16.18
C THR A 64 -1.73 12.77 17.56
N PRO A 65 -1.94 11.97 18.62
CA PRO A 65 -2.08 12.51 19.98
C PRO A 65 -0.72 13.01 20.49
N LEU A 66 -0.76 14.10 21.27
CA LEU A 66 0.43 14.76 21.81
C LEU A 66 0.37 14.73 23.34
N TYR A 67 1.37 14.16 23.97
CA TYR A 67 1.48 14.07 25.41
C TYR A 67 2.52 15.00 25.99
N ARG A 68 3.44 15.54 25.15
CA ARG A 68 4.43 16.53 25.55
C ARG A 68 4.22 17.84 24.80
N ARG A 69 4.34 18.97 25.49
CA ARG A 69 4.09 20.29 24.89
C ARG A 69 5.01 20.63 23.72
N LEU A 70 6.27 20.16 23.75
CA LEU A 70 7.25 20.41 22.70
C LEU A 70 7.05 19.54 21.45
N GLU A 71 6.18 18.55 21.50
CA GLU A 71 5.85 17.71 20.35
C GLU A 71 4.97 18.45 19.33
N ALA A 72 4.10 19.34 19.79
CA ALA A 72 3.16 20.05 18.93
C ALA A 72 3.83 20.83 17.78
N PRO A 73 4.81 21.74 18.04
CA PRO A 73 5.49 22.45 16.96
C PRO A 73 6.26 21.52 16.02
N TYR A 74 6.85 20.45 16.55
CA TYR A 74 7.59 19.47 15.77
C TYR A 74 6.68 18.73 14.77
N TYR A 75 5.60 18.10 15.25
CA TYR A 75 4.68 17.37 14.39
C TYR A 75 3.93 18.31 13.44
N LEU A 76 3.55 19.50 13.90
CA LEU A 76 2.87 20.46 13.04
C LEU A 76 3.78 20.93 11.91
N ALA A 77 5.04 21.22 12.17
CA ALA A 77 6.00 21.61 11.14
C ALA A 77 6.23 20.46 10.12
N GLY A 78 6.39 19.23 10.61
CA GLY A 78 6.54 18.06 9.74
C GLY A 78 5.33 17.80 8.86
N LEU A 79 4.11 17.91 9.42
CA LEU A 79 2.87 17.72 8.68
C LEU A 79 2.57 18.89 7.73
N LYS A 80 2.96 20.13 8.07
CA LYS A 80 2.89 21.26 7.14
C LYS A 80 3.85 21.09 5.95
N LEU A 81 5.04 20.54 6.19
CA LEU A 81 5.94 20.16 5.11
C LEU A 81 5.34 19.06 4.21
N TYR A 82 4.68 18.08 4.82
CA TYR A 82 3.96 17.03 4.09
C TYR A 82 2.83 17.60 3.22
N ASP A 83 2.02 18.51 3.76
CA ASP A 83 0.98 19.22 3.01
C ASP A 83 1.57 20.05 1.85
N TRP A 84 2.68 20.73 2.10
CA TRP A 84 3.36 21.52 1.08
C TRP A 84 3.92 20.65 -0.06
N LEU A 85 4.49 19.48 0.27
CA LEU A 85 4.95 18.51 -0.73
C LEU A 85 3.82 17.94 -1.57
N ALA A 86 2.65 17.76 -1.00
CA ALA A 86 1.45 17.36 -1.73
C ALA A 86 0.96 18.47 -2.69
N GLY A 87 1.21 19.73 -2.37
CA GLY A 87 0.86 20.91 -3.18
C GLY A 87 -0.62 20.91 -3.57
N ARG A 88 -0.92 21.18 -4.83
CA ARG A 88 -2.29 21.16 -5.37
C ARG A 88 -2.96 19.77 -5.37
N LYS A 89 -2.22 18.71 -5.09
CA LYS A 89 -2.67 17.32 -4.97
C LYS A 89 -2.90 16.93 -3.50
N GLY A 90 -2.76 17.87 -2.58
CA GLY A 90 -3.04 17.71 -1.16
C GLY A 90 -4.52 17.46 -0.89
N LEU A 91 -4.76 16.87 0.27
CA LEU A 91 -6.08 16.79 0.90
C LEU A 91 -6.28 18.00 1.81
N THR A 92 -7.16 17.90 2.79
CA THR A 92 -7.33 18.93 3.81
C THR A 92 -6.01 19.17 4.56
N HIS A 93 -5.64 20.45 4.75
CA HIS A 93 -4.42 20.82 5.47
C HIS A 93 -4.41 20.36 6.92
N SER A 94 -3.24 20.02 7.41
CA SER A 94 -3.02 19.63 8.79
C SER A 94 -3.25 20.80 9.75
N TYR A 95 -3.84 20.50 10.92
CA TYR A 95 -4.13 21.50 11.95
C TYR A 95 -4.01 20.93 13.35
N TYR A 96 -3.77 21.79 14.32
CA TYR A 96 -3.72 21.44 15.72
C TYR A 96 -5.14 21.42 16.34
N VAL A 97 -5.37 20.50 17.26
CA VAL A 97 -6.57 20.39 18.09
C VAL A 97 -6.20 20.34 19.57
N SER A 98 -7.04 20.96 20.41
CA SER A 98 -6.90 20.87 21.86
C SER A 98 -7.11 19.43 22.35
N ALA A 99 -6.72 19.14 23.60
CA ALA A 99 -6.94 17.83 24.21
C ALA A 99 -8.43 17.42 24.22
N ARG A 100 -9.31 18.39 24.50
CA ARG A 100 -10.76 18.16 24.45
C ARG A 100 -11.23 17.79 23.04
N GLN A 101 -10.85 18.55 22.04
CA GLN A 101 -11.21 18.26 20.64
C GLN A 101 -10.63 16.94 20.15
N ALA A 102 -9.39 16.58 20.58
CA ALA A 102 -8.79 15.30 20.25
C ALA A 102 -9.58 14.13 20.82
N LEU A 103 -10.11 14.25 22.05
CA LEU A 103 -10.98 13.25 22.67
C LEU A 103 -12.37 13.20 22.03
N GLU A 104 -12.89 14.33 21.56
CA GLU A 104 -14.16 14.36 20.79
C GLU A 104 -14.01 13.63 19.44
N LEU A 105 -12.86 13.79 18.77
CA LEU A 105 -12.56 13.11 17.51
C LEU A 105 -12.24 11.62 17.68
N PHE A 106 -11.57 11.26 18.79
CA PHE A 106 -11.18 9.90 19.11
C PHE A 106 -11.28 9.62 20.62
N PRO A 107 -12.46 9.20 21.10
CA PRO A 107 -12.75 9.06 22.55
C PRO A 107 -11.88 8.03 23.27
N MET A 108 -11.28 7.08 22.54
CA MET A 108 -10.43 6.04 23.13
C MET A 108 -8.99 6.48 23.40
N LEU A 109 -8.63 7.74 23.13
CA LEU A 109 -7.31 8.26 23.50
C LEU A 109 -7.15 8.28 25.04
N LYS A 110 -5.95 7.92 25.49
CA LYS A 110 -5.60 8.10 26.90
C LYS A 110 -5.69 9.59 27.26
N SER A 111 -6.62 9.98 28.12
CA SER A 111 -6.85 11.38 28.50
C SER A 111 -5.78 11.94 29.44
N GLU A 112 -5.20 11.07 30.29
CA GLU A 112 -4.18 11.45 31.24
C GLU A 112 -2.91 11.96 30.53
N GLY A 113 -2.52 13.19 30.82
CA GLY A 113 -1.33 13.82 30.21
C GLY A 113 -1.53 14.32 28.79
N LEU A 114 -2.69 14.11 28.15
CA LEU A 114 -2.96 14.57 26.80
C LEU A 114 -2.90 16.10 26.73
N LYS A 115 -2.11 16.65 25.79
CA LYS A 115 -1.93 18.09 25.59
C LYS A 115 -2.69 18.60 24.37
N GLY A 116 -3.03 17.72 23.45
CA GLY A 116 -3.73 18.01 22.20
C GLY A 116 -3.45 16.95 21.16
N GLY A 117 -3.69 17.28 19.91
CA GLY A 117 -3.40 16.43 18.76
C GLY A 117 -3.08 17.25 17.53
N VAL A 118 -2.49 16.62 16.54
CA VAL A 118 -2.41 17.16 15.19
C VAL A 118 -3.21 16.26 14.27
N VAL A 119 -4.17 16.86 13.57
CA VAL A 119 -5.00 16.20 12.58
C VAL A 119 -4.36 16.38 11.21
N TYR A 120 -4.25 15.31 10.46
CA TYR A 120 -3.86 15.32 9.05
C TYR A 120 -4.74 14.35 8.27
N HIS A 121 -4.69 14.41 6.95
CA HIS A 121 -5.55 13.58 6.11
C HIS A 121 -4.72 12.71 5.18
N ASP A 122 -5.12 11.45 5.09
CA ASP A 122 -4.63 10.51 4.09
C ASP A 122 -5.81 9.84 3.37
N GLY A 123 -5.51 9.05 2.34
CA GLY A 123 -6.54 8.30 1.63
C GLY A 123 -6.87 7.00 2.36
N GLN A 124 -8.11 6.58 2.26
CA GLN A 124 -8.57 5.25 2.64
C GLN A 124 -9.26 4.60 1.44
N PHE A 125 -9.15 3.29 1.31
CA PHE A 125 -9.77 2.56 0.20
C PHE A 125 -10.18 1.14 0.61
N ASP A 126 -11.07 0.54 -0.19
CA ASP A 126 -11.34 -0.90 -0.15
C ASP A 126 -10.32 -1.60 -1.04
N ASP A 127 -9.30 -2.21 -0.45
CA ASP A 127 -8.19 -2.82 -1.15
C ASP A 127 -8.60 -4.04 -1.98
N SER A 128 -9.47 -4.90 -1.43
CA SER A 128 -10.01 -6.05 -2.16
C SER A 128 -10.81 -5.62 -3.38
N ARG A 129 -11.73 -4.69 -3.19
CA ARG A 129 -12.56 -4.18 -4.27
C ARG A 129 -11.74 -3.46 -5.33
N MET A 130 -10.74 -2.67 -4.91
CA MET A 130 -9.82 -1.99 -5.81
C MET A 130 -9.07 -3.00 -6.69
N ASN A 131 -8.55 -4.08 -6.11
CA ASN A 131 -7.84 -5.11 -6.85
C ASN A 131 -8.75 -5.79 -7.90
N VAL A 132 -9.99 -6.12 -7.53
CA VAL A 132 -10.97 -6.71 -8.46
C VAL A 132 -11.33 -5.71 -9.57
N CYS A 133 -11.55 -4.44 -9.25
CA CYS A 133 -11.83 -3.41 -10.26
C CYS A 133 -10.65 -3.21 -11.23
N LEU A 134 -9.41 -3.27 -10.75
CA LEU A 134 -8.22 -3.23 -11.61
C LEU A 134 -8.16 -4.43 -12.54
N ALA A 135 -8.48 -5.64 -12.05
CA ALA A 135 -8.55 -6.83 -12.87
C ALA A 135 -9.63 -6.71 -13.96
N LEU A 136 -10.83 -6.27 -13.60
CA LEU A 136 -11.92 -6.05 -14.56
C LEU A 136 -11.54 -5.01 -15.61
N THR A 137 -10.99 -3.88 -15.20
CA THR A 137 -10.52 -2.82 -16.11
C THR A 137 -9.44 -3.33 -17.06
N ALA A 138 -8.50 -4.13 -16.56
CA ALA A 138 -7.48 -4.75 -17.41
C ALA A 138 -8.11 -5.68 -18.44
N SER A 139 -9.10 -6.49 -18.06
CA SER A 139 -9.85 -7.35 -18.98
C SER A 139 -10.60 -6.54 -20.04
N GLU A 140 -11.26 -5.45 -19.66
CA GLU A 140 -11.93 -4.53 -20.59
C GLU A 140 -10.94 -3.89 -21.60
N GLN A 141 -9.67 -3.72 -21.20
CA GLN A 141 -8.60 -3.24 -22.09
C GLN A 141 -7.95 -4.38 -22.92
N GLY A 142 -8.51 -5.58 -22.90
CA GLY A 142 -8.06 -6.72 -23.70
C GLY A 142 -7.01 -7.60 -23.05
N ALA A 143 -6.69 -7.43 -21.77
CA ALA A 143 -5.83 -8.35 -21.05
C ALA A 143 -6.53 -9.69 -20.79
N VAL A 144 -5.82 -10.79 -21.02
CA VAL A 144 -6.28 -12.13 -20.64
C VAL A 144 -5.87 -12.38 -19.19
N LEU A 145 -6.85 -12.60 -18.35
CA LEU A 145 -6.68 -12.82 -16.91
C LEU A 145 -7.08 -14.25 -16.55
N ALA A 146 -6.25 -14.92 -15.78
CA ALA A 146 -6.53 -16.26 -15.26
C ALA A 146 -6.17 -16.32 -13.76
N ASN A 147 -7.14 -16.64 -12.92
CA ASN A 147 -6.95 -17.05 -11.54
C ASN A 147 -6.76 -18.57 -11.48
N TYR A 148 -6.43 -19.10 -10.30
CA TYR A 148 -6.11 -20.51 -10.07
C TYR A 148 -5.08 -21.09 -11.05
N THR A 149 -4.25 -20.23 -11.65
CA THR A 149 -3.24 -20.57 -12.63
C THR A 149 -1.86 -20.25 -12.10
N GLU A 150 -1.07 -21.27 -11.76
CA GLU A 150 0.24 -21.15 -11.14
C GLU A 150 1.36 -21.28 -12.16
N VAL A 151 2.30 -20.33 -12.17
CA VAL A 151 3.55 -20.48 -12.94
C VAL A 151 4.42 -21.51 -12.23
N VAL A 152 4.70 -22.62 -12.89
CA VAL A 152 5.50 -23.73 -12.33
C VAL A 152 6.90 -23.83 -12.95
N LYS A 153 7.10 -23.24 -14.12
CA LYS A 153 8.40 -23.26 -14.81
C LYS A 153 8.57 -22.05 -15.73
N LEU A 154 9.81 -21.59 -15.86
CA LEU A 154 10.21 -20.60 -16.85
C LEU A 154 10.80 -21.32 -18.07
N ILE A 155 10.34 -20.96 -19.27
CA ILE A 155 10.78 -21.60 -20.52
C ILE A 155 11.84 -20.73 -21.17
N LYS A 156 13.01 -21.31 -21.44
CA LYS A 156 14.14 -20.64 -22.10
C LYS A 156 14.53 -21.34 -23.38
N GLU A 157 14.83 -20.55 -24.41
CA GLU A 157 15.47 -21.00 -25.64
C GLU A 157 16.74 -20.18 -25.88
N LYS A 158 17.87 -20.85 -26.06
CA LYS A 158 19.18 -20.21 -26.27
C LYS A 158 19.50 -19.14 -25.18
N GLY A 159 19.18 -19.44 -23.92
CA GLY A 159 19.40 -18.56 -22.79
C GLY A 159 18.40 -17.39 -22.65
N LYS A 160 17.46 -17.22 -23.56
CA LYS A 160 16.42 -16.18 -23.47
C LYS A 160 15.12 -16.78 -22.96
N LEU A 161 14.47 -16.06 -22.06
CA LEU A 161 13.14 -16.39 -21.58
C LEU A 161 12.13 -16.14 -22.72
N ILE A 162 11.31 -17.15 -23.03
CA ILE A 162 10.33 -17.11 -24.14
C ILE A 162 8.91 -17.40 -23.67
N GLY A 163 8.71 -17.69 -22.40
CA GLY A 163 7.40 -18.00 -21.86
C GLY A 163 7.47 -18.70 -20.52
N VAL A 164 6.35 -19.21 -20.11
CA VAL A 164 6.16 -19.93 -18.84
C VAL A 164 5.34 -21.19 -19.06
N GLU A 165 5.58 -22.21 -18.25
CA GLU A 165 4.65 -23.31 -18.05
C GLU A 165 3.78 -22.97 -16.85
N VAL A 166 2.47 -23.11 -17.03
CA VAL A 166 1.48 -22.86 -15.99
C VAL A 166 0.70 -24.13 -15.70
N LYS A 167 0.28 -24.25 -14.46
CA LYS A 167 -0.59 -25.33 -14.01
C LYS A 167 -1.92 -24.74 -13.55
N ASP A 168 -2.99 -25.22 -14.15
CA ASP A 168 -4.35 -24.98 -13.67
C ASP A 168 -4.56 -25.79 -12.39
N LYS A 169 -4.93 -25.11 -11.31
CA LYS A 169 -5.09 -25.72 -9.99
C LYS A 169 -6.43 -26.44 -9.81
N GLU A 170 -7.39 -26.16 -10.64
CA GLU A 170 -8.71 -26.82 -10.62
C GLU A 170 -8.67 -28.14 -11.37
N THR A 171 -8.10 -28.14 -12.57
CA THR A 171 -8.02 -29.34 -13.43
C THR A 171 -6.72 -30.12 -13.30
N SER A 172 -5.70 -29.51 -12.65
CA SER A 172 -4.33 -30.04 -12.58
C SER A 172 -3.61 -30.14 -13.94
N GLN A 173 -4.18 -29.63 -15.01
CA GLN A 173 -3.55 -29.60 -16.31
C GLN A 173 -2.45 -28.55 -16.42
N SER A 174 -1.40 -28.85 -17.15
CA SER A 174 -0.33 -27.90 -17.45
C SER A 174 -0.33 -27.52 -18.91
N PHE A 175 -0.03 -26.24 -19.19
CA PHE A 175 0.11 -25.74 -20.55
C PHE A 175 1.17 -24.63 -20.63
N THR A 176 1.63 -24.37 -21.85
CA THR A 176 2.66 -23.35 -22.11
C THR A 176 2.02 -22.04 -22.55
N VAL A 177 2.46 -20.95 -21.95
CA VAL A 177 2.16 -19.58 -22.38
C VAL A 177 3.44 -18.96 -22.93
N ARG A 178 3.47 -18.64 -24.24
CA ARG A 178 4.60 -17.94 -24.86
C ARG A 178 4.47 -16.43 -24.67
N ALA A 179 5.59 -15.77 -24.37
CA ALA A 179 5.63 -14.33 -24.14
C ALA A 179 6.98 -13.75 -24.57
N LYS A 180 6.98 -12.50 -25.05
CA LYS A 180 8.19 -11.73 -25.32
C LYS A 180 8.88 -11.25 -24.06
N VAL A 181 8.10 -11.00 -23.00
CA VAL A 181 8.53 -10.52 -21.68
C VAL A 181 7.71 -11.23 -20.62
N VAL A 182 8.35 -11.64 -19.53
CA VAL A 182 7.69 -12.16 -18.33
C VAL A 182 7.99 -11.21 -17.18
N ILE A 183 6.96 -10.66 -16.55
CA ILE A 183 7.07 -9.72 -15.42
C ILE A 183 6.77 -10.46 -14.13
N ASN A 184 7.75 -10.47 -13.23
CA ASN A 184 7.57 -11.01 -11.88
C ASN A 184 6.98 -9.93 -10.97
N ALA A 185 5.68 -9.98 -10.73
CA ALA A 185 4.94 -9.12 -9.81
C ALA A 185 4.33 -9.91 -8.64
N CYS A 186 5.01 -10.98 -8.19
CA CYS A 186 4.50 -11.94 -7.21
C CYS A 186 4.60 -11.46 -5.75
N GLY A 187 4.89 -10.18 -5.51
CA GLY A 187 4.95 -9.62 -4.15
C GLY A 187 5.88 -10.40 -3.22
N PRO A 188 5.40 -10.89 -2.05
CA PRO A 188 6.24 -11.64 -1.11
C PRO A 188 6.85 -12.91 -1.68
N TYR A 189 6.30 -13.44 -2.77
CA TYR A 189 6.75 -14.66 -3.44
C TYR A 189 7.69 -14.42 -4.62
N CYS A 190 8.15 -13.19 -4.84
CA CYS A 190 8.99 -12.88 -6.00
C CYS A 190 10.29 -13.68 -6.02
N ASP A 191 10.89 -13.97 -4.87
CA ASP A 191 12.11 -14.78 -4.77
C ASP A 191 11.88 -16.25 -5.10
N THR A 192 10.67 -16.77 -4.90
CA THR A 192 10.31 -18.12 -5.36
C THR A 192 10.40 -18.19 -6.89
N LEU A 193 9.85 -17.18 -7.59
CA LEU A 193 9.91 -17.14 -9.05
C LEU A 193 11.33 -16.89 -9.58
N ARG A 194 12.11 -16.06 -8.89
CA ARG A 194 13.53 -15.83 -9.23
C ARG A 194 14.36 -17.10 -9.15
N LYS A 195 14.08 -17.97 -8.14
CA LYS A 195 14.76 -19.26 -7.99
C LYS A 195 14.36 -20.28 -9.05
N LEU A 196 13.20 -20.13 -9.71
CA LEU A 196 12.89 -20.90 -10.91
C LEU A 196 13.77 -20.50 -12.11
N ASP A 197 14.22 -19.25 -12.15
CA ASP A 197 15.12 -18.74 -13.17
C ASP A 197 16.58 -19.11 -12.90
N ASP A 198 17.03 -18.83 -11.68
CA ASP A 198 18.36 -19.18 -11.16
C ASP A 198 18.22 -19.73 -9.73
N PRO A 199 18.44 -21.06 -9.53
CA PRO A 199 18.39 -21.68 -8.21
C PRO A 199 19.38 -21.09 -7.19
N LYS A 200 20.44 -20.41 -7.66
CA LYS A 200 21.45 -19.76 -6.81
C LYS A 200 21.10 -18.30 -6.49
N ALA A 201 19.98 -17.79 -6.99
CA ALA A 201 19.58 -16.41 -6.76
C ALA A 201 19.44 -16.13 -5.25
N GLU A 202 20.16 -15.13 -4.77
CA GLU A 202 20.03 -14.64 -3.39
C GLU A 202 18.66 -13.99 -3.15
N ALA A 203 18.16 -14.11 -1.91
CA ALA A 203 16.90 -13.48 -1.55
C ALA A 203 17.02 -11.94 -1.64
N MET A 204 16.06 -11.30 -2.29
CA MET A 204 15.95 -9.84 -2.39
C MET A 204 15.02 -9.25 -1.34
N LEU A 205 14.04 -10.03 -0.87
CA LEU A 205 13.01 -9.57 0.04
C LEU A 205 13.10 -10.27 1.38
N THR A 206 12.98 -9.47 2.44
CA THR A 206 12.64 -9.96 3.76
C THR A 206 11.16 -9.68 3.99
N ALA A 207 10.33 -10.73 3.90
CA ALA A 207 8.91 -10.61 4.14
C ALA A 207 8.64 -10.40 5.62
N SER A 208 7.75 -9.45 5.93
CA SER A 208 7.18 -9.30 7.28
C SER A 208 5.72 -9.76 7.28
N SER A 209 5.28 -10.32 8.38
CA SER A 209 3.88 -10.67 8.59
C SER A 209 3.23 -9.73 9.58
N GLY A 210 1.94 -9.47 9.39
CA GLY A 210 1.11 -8.71 10.32
C GLY A 210 -0.22 -9.44 10.51
N ALA A 211 -0.82 -9.26 11.69
CA ALA A 211 -2.16 -9.73 11.98
C ALA A 211 -3.11 -8.55 12.07
N HIS A 212 -4.29 -8.67 11.45
CA HIS A 212 -5.38 -7.71 11.59
C HIS A 212 -6.44 -8.33 12.52
N ILE A 213 -6.89 -7.54 13.48
CA ILE A 213 -7.96 -7.90 14.40
C ILE A 213 -9.18 -7.05 14.04
N VAL A 214 -10.32 -7.70 13.88
CA VAL A 214 -11.60 -7.01 13.68
C VAL A 214 -12.31 -6.95 15.03
N LEU A 215 -12.65 -5.75 15.45
CA LEU A 215 -13.36 -5.49 16.69
C LEU A 215 -14.73 -4.88 16.38
N ASP A 216 -15.70 -5.11 17.26
CA ASP A 216 -16.96 -4.40 17.23
C ASP A 216 -16.73 -2.89 17.36
N LYS A 217 -17.50 -2.08 16.60
CA LYS A 217 -17.39 -0.62 16.58
C LYS A 217 -17.46 0.02 17.98
N LYS A 218 -18.15 -0.59 18.94
CA LYS A 218 -18.23 -0.11 20.34
C LYS A 218 -16.87 -0.06 21.05
N PHE A 219 -15.86 -0.83 20.59
CA PHE A 219 -14.50 -0.81 21.14
C PHE A 219 -13.59 0.22 20.47
N SER A 220 -14.01 0.78 19.33
CA SER A 220 -13.29 1.83 18.60
C SER A 220 -14.31 2.68 17.83
N PRO A 221 -15.08 3.51 18.54
CA PRO A 221 -16.15 4.35 17.98
C PRO A 221 -15.65 5.44 17.04
#